data_1953cf3a497cd3737bd3504643725a54
#
_entry.id   1953cf3a497cd3737bd3504643725a54
#
_cell.length_a   1.000
_cell.length_b   1.000
_cell.length_c   1.000
_cell.angle_alpha   90.00
_cell.angle_beta   90.00
_cell.angle_gamma   90.00
#
_symmetry.space_group_name_H-M   'P 1'
#
loop_
_entity.id
_entity.type
_entity.pdbx_description
1 polymer ?
#
loop_
_entity_poly.entity_id
_entity_poly.type
_entity_poly.pdbx_seq_one_letter_code
_entity_poly.pdbx_strand_id
1 'polypeptide(L)'
;MTKTAQISNDQMIFSVQELKDKGFSYYKINQMVDQGILIKLNKKYYENANFDGEGSDFYYAYAFVPDGVVCLLSAAVYYNLSTYRPDAIDVAIPRKAKVSTLPDWPELNVCYFTDDRFDVGIVTVEDGNNRFRIYDIEKTVVDIV
;
A
#
# COMPACT_ATOMS: atom_id res chain seq x y z
N MET A 1 -14.17 -33.39 -5.01
CA MET A 1 -14.07 -32.06 -5.62
C MET A 1 -12.86 -31.35 -5.07
N THR A 2 -12.00 -30.92 -5.94
CA THR A 2 -10.80 -30.21 -5.52
C THR A 2 -11.20 -28.83 -5.05
N LYS A 3 -10.93 -28.54 -3.82
CA LYS A 3 -11.09 -27.16 -3.36
C LYS A 3 -10.05 -26.30 -4.04
N THR A 4 -10.50 -25.45 -4.90
CA THR A 4 -9.62 -24.39 -5.39
C THR A 4 -9.36 -23.47 -4.22
N ALA A 5 -8.11 -23.33 -3.83
CA ALA A 5 -7.76 -22.33 -2.85
C ALA A 5 -8.24 -20.98 -3.36
N GLN A 6 -9.02 -20.28 -2.57
CA GLN A 6 -9.63 -19.03 -2.98
C GLN A 6 -8.97 -17.87 -2.26
N ILE A 7 -8.85 -16.79 -3.00
CA ILE A 7 -8.40 -15.53 -2.46
C ILE A 7 -9.62 -14.79 -1.93
N SER A 8 -9.48 -14.23 -0.74
CA SER A 8 -10.53 -13.40 -0.15
C SER A 8 -10.76 -12.16 -1.01
N ASN A 9 -12.03 -11.83 -1.27
CA ASN A 9 -12.38 -10.66 -2.07
C ASN A 9 -12.24 -9.36 -1.28
N ASP A 10 -11.95 -9.43 0.00
CA ASP A 10 -11.84 -8.26 0.87
C ASP A 10 -10.41 -7.74 1.03
N GLN A 11 -9.45 -8.39 0.41
CA GLN A 11 -8.07 -7.91 0.41
C GLN A 11 -7.67 -7.45 -0.98
N MET A 12 -7.17 -6.23 -1.08
CA MET A 12 -6.88 -5.59 -2.36
C MET A 12 -5.53 -6.03 -2.94
N ILE A 13 -4.50 -6.14 -2.11
CA ILE A 13 -3.14 -6.44 -2.56
C ILE A 13 -2.55 -7.55 -1.73
N PHE A 14 -1.88 -8.48 -2.41
CA PHE A 14 -1.16 -9.60 -1.78
C PHE A 14 0.31 -9.52 -2.13
N SER A 15 1.17 -9.79 -1.15
CA SER A 15 2.58 -10.07 -1.44
C SER A 15 2.72 -11.53 -1.88
N VAL A 16 3.82 -11.82 -2.57
CA VAL A 16 4.17 -13.21 -2.92
C VAL A 16 4.25 -14.07 -1.67
N GLN A 17 4.83 -13.53 -0.60
CA GLN A 17 4.97 -14.28 0.65
C GLN A 17 3.62 -14.61 1.26
N GLU A 18 2.67 -13.67 1.25
CA GLU A 18 1.32 -13.93 1.73
C GLU A 18 0.64 -15.04 0.94
N LEU A 19 0.81 -15.02 -0.39
CA LEU A 19 0.23 -16.05 -1.24
C LEU A 19 0.85 -17.43 -0.96
N LYS A 20 2.16 -17.47 -0.78
CA LYS A 20 2.85 -18.72 -0.42
C LYS A 20 2.40 -19.23 0.96
N ASP A 21 2.21 -18.34 1.91
CA ASP A 21 1.72 -18.70 3.24
C ASP A 21 0.31 -19.27 3.20
N LYS A 22 -0.49 -18.89 2.19
CA LYS A 22 -1.82 -19.44 1.95
C LYS A 22 -1.79 -20.78 1.19
N GLY A 23 -0.61 -21.23 0.80
CA GLY A 23 -0.44 -22.51 0.12
C GLY A 23 -0.32 -22.42 -1.40
N PHE A 24 -0.24 -21.24 -1.97
CA PHE A 24 -0.09 -21.08 -3.43
C PHE A 24 1.38 -21.17 -3.83
N SER A 25 1.68 -22.07 -4.79
CA SER A 25 3.00 -22.12 -5.40
C SER A 25 3.14 -21.04 -6.46
N TYR A 26 4.36 -20.76 -6.92
CA TYR A 26 4.56 -19.84 -8.05
C TYR A 26 3.78 -20.27 -9.28
N TYR A 27 3.74 -21.56 -9.54
CA TYR A 27 2.98 -22.10 -10.67
C TYR A 27 1.50 -21.72 -10.55
N LYS A 28 0.94 -21.89 -9.36
CA LYS A 28 -0.47 -21.56 -9.10
C LYS A 28 -0.70 -20.07 -9.20
N ILE A 29 0.21 -19.26 -8.67
CA ILE A 29 0.11 -17.81 -8.75
C ILE A 29 0.10 -17.36 -10.21
N ASN A 30 1.00 -17.91 -11.03
CA ASN A 30 1.06 -17.56 -12.45
C ASN A 30 -0.21 -18.00 -13.20
N GLN A 31 -0.79 -19.14 -12.83
CA GLN A 31 -2.07 -19.56 -13.39
C GLN A 31 -3.18 -18.55 -13.06
N MET A 32 -3.19 -18.06 -11.82
CA MET A 32 -4.19 -17.08 -11.40
C MET A 32 -4.04 -15.76 -12.13
N VAL A 33 -2.81 -15.36 -12.47
CA VAL A 33 -2.58 -14.18 -13.30
C VAL A 33 -3.12 -14.42 -14.70
N ASP A 34 -2.85 -15.58 -15.29
CA ASP A 34 -3.33 -15.92 -16.64
C ASP A 34 -4.86 -16.00 -16.69
N GLN A 35 -5.50 -16.40 -15.59
CA GLN A 35 -6.95 -16.50 -15.48
C GLN A 35 -7.63 -15.16 -15.15
N GLY A 36 -6.85 -14.10 -14.92
CA GLY A 36 -7.38 -12.80 -14.57
C GLY A 36 -7.84 -12.66 -13.13
N ILE A 37 -7.47 -13.60 -12.26
CA ILE A 37 -7.80 -13.54 -10.84
C ILE A 37 -6.86 -12.59 -10.10
N LEU A 38 -5.60 -12.56 -10.51
CA LEU A 38 -4.58 -11.68 -9.98
C LEU A 38 -4.00 -10.83 -11.08
N ILE A 39 -3.62 -9.60 -10.73
CA ILE A 39 -2.90 -8.71 -11.63
C ILE A 39 -1.51 -8.52 -11.06
N LYS A 40 -0.48 -8.87 -11.83
CA LYS A 40 0.89 -8.72 -11.38
C LYS A 40 1.27 -7.25 -11.40
N LEU A 41 1.68 -6.72 -10.25
CA LEU A 41 2.15 -5.35 -10.13
C LEU A 41 3.67 -5.28 -10.31
N ASN A 42 4.37 -6.19 -9.65
CA ASN A 42 5.82 -6.37 -9.82
C ASN A 42 6.19 -7.77 -9.31
N LYS A 43 7.48 -8.04 -9.14
CA LYS A 43 7.95 -9.37 -8.71
C LYS A 43 7.43 -9.79 -7.33
N LYS A 44 7.05 -8.84 -6.48
CA LYS A 44 6.70 -9.10 -5.08
C LYS A 44 5.22 -8.96 -4.78
N TYR A 45 4.45 -8.24 -5.60
CA TYR A 45 3.10 -7.86 -5.26
C TYR A 45 2.13 -8.11 -6.40
N TYR A 46 0.92 -8.52 -6.01
CA TYR A 46 -0.17 -8.81 -6.93
C TYR A 46 -1.43 -8.12 -6.42
N GLU A 47 -2.21 -7.62 -7.35
CA GLU A 47 -3.51 -7.02 -7.03
C GLU A 47 -4.61 -8.06 -7.22
N ASN A 48 -5.60 -8.03 -6.31
CA ASN A 48 -6.79 -8.87 -6.42
C ASN A 48 -7.75 -8.25 -7.45
N ALA A 49 -7.87 -8.88 -8.61
CA ALA A 49 -8.73 -8.39 -9.67
C ALA A 49 -10.22 -8.38 -9.30
N ASN A 50 -10.60 -9.19 -8.30
CA ASN A 50 -11.98 -9.33 -7.85
C ASN A 50 -12.24 -8.65 -6.51
N PHE A 51 -11.38 -7.71 -6.12
CA PHE A 51 -11.60 -6.95 -4.89
C PHE A 51 -12.91 -6.19 -5.00
N ASP A 52 -13.80 -6.40 -4.02
CA ASP A 52 -15.15 -5.83 -4.04
C ASP A 52 -15.40 -4.78 -2.96
N GLY A 53 -14.38 -4.44 -2.18
CA GLY A 53 -14.47 -3.41 -1.17
C GLY A 53 -14.15 -2.02 -1.71
N GLU A 54 -14.17 -1.03 -0.82
CA GLU A 54 -13.70 0.31 -1.17
C GLU A 54 -12.18 0.32 -1.22
N GLY A 55 -11.65 0.60 -2.40
CA GLY A 55 -10.22 0.67 -2.60
C GLY A 55 -9.65 2.03 -2.24
N SER A 56 -8.37 2.04 -1.93
CA SER A 56 -7.61 3.27 -1.75
C SER A 56 -6.23 3.05 -2.35
N ASP A 57 -5.74 4.04 -3.07
CA ASP A 57 -4.38 3.98 -3.61
C ASP A 57 -3.34 3.88 -2.49
N PHE A 58 -3.70 4.28 -1.27
CA PHE A 58 -2.80 4.18 -0.12
C PHE A 58 -2.50 2.73 0.28
N TYR A 59 -3.36 1.79 -0.06
CA TYR A 59 -3.06 0.36 0.14
C TYR A 59 -1.87 -0.07 -0.72
N TYR A 60 -1.76 0.46 -1.93
CA TYR A 60 -0.57 0.22 -2.76
C TYR A 60 0.68 0.78 -2.10
N ALA A 61 0.57 1.98 -1.54
CA ALA A 61 1.71 2.60 -0.87
C ALA A 61 2.20 1.73 0.28
N TYR A 62 1.30 1.21 1.09
CA TYR A 62 1.67 0.33 2.19
C TYR A 62 2.29 -0.97 1.70
N ALA A 63 1.74 -1.55 0.63
CA ALA A 63 2.24 -2.81 0.09
C ALA A 63 3.67 -2.66 -0.46
N PHE A 64 3.95 -1.59 -1.20
CA PHE A 64 5.27 -1.37 -1.79
C PHE A 64 6.27 -0.80 -0.81
N VAL A 65 5.81 -0.04 0.19
CA VAL A 65 6.66 0.59 1.20
C VAL A 65 6.05 0.31 2.57
N PRO A 66 6.22 -0.92 3.10
CA PRO A 66 5.54 -1.31 4.35
C PRO A 66 5.91 -0.46 5.56
N ASP A 67 7.12 0.08 5.58
CA ASP A 67 7.57 0.97 6.65
C ASP A 67 7.16 2.42 6.41
N GLY A 68 6.55 2.70 5.28
CA GLY A 68 6.17 4.05 4.89
C GLY A 68 4.92 4.56 5.59
N VAL A 69 4.82 5.88 5.66
CA VAL A 69 3.65 6.57 6.24
C VAL A 69 3.20 7.63 5.25
N VAL A 70 1.94 7.60 4.85
CA VAL A 70 1.38 8.62 3.97
C VAL A 70 1.51 9.98 4.63
N CYS A 71 2.02 10.97 3.91
CA CYS A 71 2.41 12.26 4.49
C CYS A 71 2.06 13.43 3.58
N LEU A 72 2.34 14.62 4.06
CA LEU A 72 2.28 15.88 3.32
C LEU A 72 0.93 16.08 2.62
N LEU A 73 0.93 16.43 1.34
CA LEU A 73 -0.30 16.74 0.62
C LEU A 73 -1.22 15.53 0.48
N SER A 74 -0.69 14.33 0.36
CA SER A 74 -1.51 13.12 0.30
C SER A 74 -2.29 12.92 1.59
N ALA A 75 -1.65 13.12 2.74
CA ALA A 75 -2.33 13.07 4.03
C ALA A 75 -3.34 14.20 4.17
N ALA A 76 -2.99 15.40 3.73
CA ALA A 76 -3.92 16.54 3.77
C ALA A 76 -5.18 16.29 2.96
N VAL A 77 -5.07 15.70 1.79
CA VAL A 77 -6.23 15.33 0.97
C VAL A 77 -7.08 14.29 1.69
N TYR A 78 -6.46 13.30 2.31
CA TYR A 78 -7.19 12.27 3.06
C TYR A 78 -8.06 12.88 4.16
N TYR A 79 -7.55 13.89 4.87
CA TYR A 79 -8.28 14.55 5.95
C TYR A 79 -9.16 15.71 5.47
N ASN A 80 -9.29 15.89 4.16
CA ASN A 80 -10.07 16.98 3.56
C ASN A 80 -9.53 18.38 3.91
N LEU A 81 -8.24 18.47 4.17
CA LEU A 81 -7.57 19.75 4.44
C LEU A 81 -7.15 20.45 3.15
N SER A 82 -7.17 19.74 2.03
CA SER A 82 -6.80 20.28 0.74
C SER A 82 -7.64 19.63 -0.34
N THR A 83 -7.97 20.37 -1.39
CA THR A 83 -8.63 19.85 -2.59
C THR A 83 -7.62 19.52 -3.68
N TYR A 84 -6.37 19.90 -3.49
CA TYR A 84 -5.31 19.60 -4.45
C TYR A 84 -5.02 18.10 -4.45
N ARG A 85 -5.03 17.51 -5.65
CA ARG A 85 -4.71 16.09 -5.81
C ARG A 85 -3.33 15.95 -6.42
N PRO A 86 -2.32 15.56 -5.62
CA PRO A 86 -0.99 15.33 -6.18
C PRO A 86 -0.99 14.16 -7.15
N ASP A 87 -0.12 14.22 -8.15
CA ASP A 87 0.03 13.14 -9.13
C ASP A 87 0.62 11.88 -8.51
N ALA A 88 1.37 12.04 -7.44
CA ALA A 88 2.01 10.94 -6.73
C ALA A 88 1.53 10.89 -5.28
N ILE A 89 1.63 9.71 -4.67
CA ILE A 89 1.34 9.55 -3.25
C ILE A 89 2.61 9.86 -2.47
N ASP A 90 2.52 10.82 -1.55
CA ASP A 90 3.63 11.18 -0.68
C ASP A 90 3.75 10.16 0.44
N VAL A 91 4.90 9.50 0.53
CA VAL A 91 5.17 8.46 1.53
C VAL A 91 6.47 8.79 2.24
N ALA A 92 6.40 8.97 3.56
CA ALA A 92 7.58 9.20 4.37
C ALA A 92 8.21 7.88 4.78
N ILE A 93 9.54 7.84 4.78
CA ILE A 93 10.31 6.73 5.33
C ILE A 93 11.43 7.29 6.19
N PRO A 94 11.96 6.48 7.13
CA PRO A 94 13.13 6.92 7.88
C PRO A 94 14.30 7.20 6.96
N ARG A 95 15.12 8.16 7.33
CA ARG A 95 16.22 8.63 6.49
C ARG A 95 17.20 7.53 6.07
N LYS A 96 17.37 6.51 6.92
CA LYS A 96 18.29 5.40 6.64
C LYS A 96 17.63 4.21 5.95
N ALA A 97 16.33 4.25 5.76
CA ALA A 97 15.61 3.16 5.11
C ALA A 97 15.89 3.13 3.62
N LYS A 98 15.80 1.93 3.05
CA LYS A 98 15.97 1.75 1.61
C LYS A 98 14.68 1.21 1.03
N VAL A 99 14.28 1.76 -0.10
CA VAL A 99 13.15 1.26 -0.87
C VAL A 99 13.70 0.49 -2.06
N SER A 100 13.40 -0.79 -2.13
CA SER A 100 14.00 -1.65 -3.14
C SER A 100 13.33 -1.59 -4.50
N THR A 101 12.00 -1.44 -4.53
CA THR A 101 11.25 -1.48 -5.78
C THR A 101 10.01 -0.61 -5.66
N LEU A 102 9.89 0.36 -6.55
CA LEU A 102 8.70 1.18 -6.64
C LEU A 102 7.87 0.73 -7.85
N PRO A 103 6.54 0.82 -7.77
CA PRO A 103 5.68 0.45 -8.89
C PRO A 103 5.70 1.53 -9.97
N ASP A 104 5.34 1.14 -11.20
CA ASP A 104 5.09 2.11 -12.26
C ASP A 104 3.83 2.90 -11.97
N TRP A 105 2.86 2.26 -11.36
CA TRP A 105 1.61 2.90 -10.93
C TRP A 105 1.10 2.20 -9.66
N PRO A 106 0.61 2.92 -8.66
CA PRO A 106 0.57 4.39 -8.58
C PRO A 106 1.97 4.96 -8.36
N GLU A 107 2.19 6.20 -8.80
CA GLU A 107 3.45 6.87 -8.57
C GLU A 107 3.59 7.21 -7.09
N LEU A 108 4.73 6.83 -6.52
CA LEU A 108 5.04 7.10 -5.11
C LEU A 108 6.17 8.10 -5.01
N ASN A 109 5.93 9.17 -4.27
CA ASN A 109 6.93 10.17 -3.96
C ASN A 109 7.50 9.89 -2.58
N VAL A 110 8.71 9.32 -2.54
CA VAL A 110 9.33 8.91 -1.28
C VAL A 110 9.99 10.12 -0.62
N CYS A 111 9.59 10.40 0.61
CA CYS A 111 10.09 11.52 1.40
C CYS A 111 10.89 10.96 2.58
N TYR A 112 12.14 11.41 2.71
CA TYR A 112 13.02 10.92 3.79
C TYR A 112 12.92 11.85 4.99
N PHE A 113 12.46 11.31 6.11
CA PHE A 113 12.33 12.05 7.36
C PHE A 113 13.40 11.60 8.34
N THR A 114 13.88 12.53 9.17
CA THR A 114 14.72 12.17 10.31
C THR A 114 13.91 11.31 11.27
N ASP A 115 14.58 10.45 12.06
CA ASP A 115 13.90 9.49 12.91
C ASP A 115 12.94 10.17 13.89
N ASP A 116 13.31 11.30 14.46
CA ASP A 116 12.47 12.04 15.39
C ASP A 116 11.21 12.62 14.73
N ARG A 117 11.31 13.04 13.47
CA ARG A 117 10.14 13.51 12.71
C ARG A 117 9.28 12.33 12.24
N PHE A 118 9.93 11.25 11.85
CA PHE A 118 9.22 10.10 11.28
C PHE A 118 8.29 9.44 12.29
N ASP A 119 8.73 9.25 13.54
CA ASP A 119 8.04 8.44 14.53
C ASP A 119 6.86 9.13 15.22
N VAL A 120 6.60 10.39 14.94
CA VAL A 120 5.56 11.17 15.61
C VAL A 120 4.28 11.21 14.79
N GLY A 121 3.17 10.87 15.43
CA GLY A 121 1.84 11.06 14.84
C GLY A 121 1.40 9.99 13.85
N ILE A 122 1.97 8.79 13.91
CA ILE A 122 1.61 7.71 12.98
C ILE A 122 0.30 7.06 13.43
N VAL A 123 -0.63 6.93 12.48
CA VAL A 123 -1.91 6.24 12.68
C VAL A 123 -2.01 5.12 11.64
N THR A 124 -2.46 3.95 12.09
CA THR A 124 -2.75 2.84 11.19
C THR A 124 -4.24 2.83 10.87
N VAL A 125 -4.58 2.89 9.58
CA VAL A 125 -5.95 2.76 9.11
C VAL A 125 -6.13 1.34 8.58
N GLU A 126 -7.13 0.64 9.10
CA GLU A 126 -7.39 -0.75 8.71
C GLU A 126 -8.84 -0.91 8.26
N ASP A 127 -9.02 -1.69 7.19
CA ASP A 127 -10.33 -2.15 6.74
C ASP A 127 -10.18 -3.63 6.35
N GLY A 128 -10.56 -4.52 7.26
CA GLY A 128 -10.32 -5.94 7.09
C GLY A 128 -8.82 -6.23 7.04
N ASN A 129 -8.36 -6.81 5.95
CA ASN A 129 -6.95 -7.14 5.73
C ASN A 129 -6.19 -6.05 4.97
N ASN A 130 -6.87 -4.96 4.63
CA ASN A 130 -6.26 -3.83 3.95
C ASN A 130 -5.85 -2.79 4.98
N ARG A 131 -4.64 -2.26 4.85
CA ARG A 131 -4.15 -1.27 5.79
C ARG A 131 -3.16 -0.34 5.14
N PHE A 132 -3.03 0.84 5.72
CA PHE A 132 -1.95 1.76 5.43
C PHE A 132 -1.67 2.59 6.67
N ARG A 133 -0.51 3.23 6.70
CA ARG A 133 -0.17 4.16 7.78
C ARG A 133 -0.19 5.57 7.25
N ILE A 134 -0.62 6.49 8.08
CA ILE A 134 -0.74 7.90 7.71
C ILE A 134 -0.45 8.74 8.95
N TYR A 135 0.10 9.93 8.74
CA TYR A 135 0.26 10.86 9.85
C TYR A 135 -1.09 11.46 10.23
N ASP A 136 -1.26 11.76 11.53
CA ASP A 136 -2.48 12.39 12.01
C ASP A 136 -2.61 13.82 11.48
N ILE A 137 -3.75 14.46 11.78
CA ILE A 137 -4.05 15.79 11.26
C ILE A 137 -3.02 16.81 11.74
N GLU A 138 -2.67 16.78 13.03
CA GLU A 138 -1.75 17.76 13.61
C GLU A 138 -0.37 17.65 12.99
N LYS A 139 0.14 16.42 12.87
CA LYS A 139 1.45 16.19 12.24
C LYS A 139 1.45 16.62 10.78
N THR A 140 0.37 16.32 10.07
CA THR A 140 0.22 16.68 8.66
C THR A 140 0.27 18.20 8.46
N VAL A 141 -0.44 18.94 9.31
CA VAL A 141 -0.45 20.41 9.24
C VAL A 141 0.93 20.97 9.51
N VAL A 142 1.58 20.46 10.55
CA VAL A 142 2.93 20.95 10.93
C VAL A 142 3.95 20.71 9.81
N ASP A 143 3.89 19.55 9.16
CA ASP A 143 4.87 19.20 8.13
C ASP A 143 4.69 20.00 6.84
N ILE A 144 3.47 20.42 6.53
CA ILE A 144 3.19 21.18 5.31
C ILE A 144 3.53 22.66 5.46
N VAL A 145 3.33 23.19 6.65
CA VAL A 145 3.52 24.62 6.93
C VAL A 145 5.00 25.02 6.91
#